data_45dcd15fc2663a9d326eb6169d57540d
#
_entry.id   45dcd15fc2663a9d326eb6169d57540d
#
_cell.length_a   1.000
_cell.length_b   1.000
_cell.length_c   1.000
_cell.angle_alpha   90.00
_cell.angle_beta   90.00
_cell.angle_gamma   90.00
#
_symmetry.space_group_name_H-M   'P 1'
#
loop_
_entity.id
_entity.type
_entity.pdbx_description
1 polymer ?
#
loop_
_entity_poly.entity_id
_entity_poly.type
_entity_poly.pdbx_seq_one_letter_code
_entity_poly.pdbx_strand_id
1 'polypeptide(L)'
;MLYDVEEEKPLWKGFLDREKVFEVINICEANSIYYNIYTEEEILTEKLQYNLLFYHKENTFKEKDKRTHINIVDSIRDYIIRNNITDFLKITVCDRSEIVFNNILMKLKKVENIEVLDAGFMARKVIKDGTNNVEIAYHYTEISAKNINKLTAIEVLSDILKISKDEIMAIGDNVNDIKMIEEVGIGVAMDNAWDDIKEKADYVTKSNEEDGVAYAIEKFCGIER
;
A
#
# COMPACT_ATOMS: atom_id res chain seq x y z
N MET A 1 1.94 6.27 7.45
CA MET A 1 2.95 6.74 8.42
C MET A 1 3.92 7.66 7.70
N LEU A 2 4.28 8.78 8.31
CA LEU A 2 5.36 9.68 7.90
C LEU A 2 6.54 9.46 8.86
N TYR A 3 7.75 9.28 8.34
CA TYR A 3 8.92 8.91 9.13
C TYR A 3 10.10 9.83 8.81
N ASP A 4 10.75 10.33 9.85
CA ASP A 4 12.01 11.06 9.74
C ASP A 4 13.16 10.05 9.74
N VAL A 5 13.87 9.96 8.62
CA VAL A 5 14.95 9.00 8.44
C VAL A 5 16.22 9.40 9.19
N GLU A 6 16.47 10.71 9.36
CA GLU A 6 17.65 11.23 10.05
C GLU A 6 17.52 11.09 11.56
N GLU A 7 16.34 11.41 12.10
CA GLU A 7 16.06 11.29 13.53
C GLU A 7 15.51 9.91 13.94
N GLU A 8 15.36 9.01 12.97
CA GLU A 8 14.86 7.64 13.16
C GLU A 8 13.54 7.57 13.96
N LYS A 9 12.62 8.51 13.70
CA LYS A 9 11.34 8.58 14.41
C LYS A 9 10.14 8.84 13.50
N PRO A 10 8.95 8.33 13.85
CA PRO A 10 7.74 8.70 13.15
C PRO A 10 7.34 10.15 13.45
N LEU A 11 7.08 10.94 12.41
CA LEU A 11 6.51 12.28 12.51
C LEU A 11 4.98 12.25 12.60
N TRP A 12 4.37 11.27 11.95
CA TRP A 12 2.93 11.09 11.94
C TRP A 12 2.52 9.64 11.65
N LYS A 13 1.45 9.21 12.29
CA LYS A 13 0.88 7.87 12.14
C LYS A 13 -0.62 7.97 11.94
N GLY A 14 -1.15 7.19 11.01
CA GLY A 14 -2.58 7.02 10.82
C GLY A 14 -2.91 5.54 10.92
N PHE A 15 -3.73 5.17 11.89
CA PHE A 15 -4.12 3.80 12.16
C PHE A 15 -5.60 3.58 11.85
N LEU A 16 -5.91 2.35 11.44
CA LEU A 16 -7.27 1.84 11.41
C LEU A 16 -7.79 1.70 12.84
N ASP A 17 -9.04 2.10 13.05
CA ASP A 17 -9.75 1.83 14.30
C ASP A 17 -9.87 0.32 14.53
N ARG A 18 -9.57 -0.12 15.74
CA ARG A 18 -9.61 -1.54 16.14
C ARG A 18 -10.99 -2.17 15.93
N GLU A 19 -12.07 -1.42 16.16
CA GLU A 19 -13.43 -1.92 15.90
C GLU A 19 -13.63 -2.18 14.41
N LYS A 20 -13.11 -1.30 13.54
CA LYS A 20 -13.17 -1.46 12.08
C LYS A 20 -12.31 -2.63 11.59
N VAL A 21 -11.16 -2.84 12.20
CA VAL A 21 -10.34 -4.03 11.92
C VAL A 21 -11.12 -5.30 12.21
N PHE A 22 -11.81 -5.40 13.35
CA PHE A 22 -12.62 -6.57 13.67
C PHE A 22 -13.85 -6.71 12.77
N GLU A 23 -14.45 -5.62 12.32
CA GLU A 23 -15.54 -5.65 11.34
C GLU A 23 -15.06 -6.24 9.99
N VAL A 24 -13.89 -5.83 9.51
CA VAL A 24 -13.26 -6.40 8.31
C VAL A 24 -12.90 -7.87 8.51
N ILE A 25 -12.29 -8.24 9.64
CA ILE A 25 -11.98 -9.63 10.00
C ILE A 25 -13.25 -10.49 9.95
N ASN A 26 -14.37 -10.03 10.55
CA ASN A 26 -15.65 -10.74 10.53
C ASN A 26 -16.12 -11.03 9.09
N ILE A 27 -16.01 -10.05 8.19
CA ILE A 27 -16.38 -10.22 6.78
C ILE A 27 -15.46 -11.27 6.12
N CYS A 28 -14.16 -11.20 6.35
CA CYS A 28 -13.19 -12.11 5.75
C CYS A 28 -13.39 -13.55 6.25
N GLU A 29 -13.51 -13.76 7.55
CA GLU A 29 -13.70 -15.07 8.18
C GLU A 29 -15.02 -15.72 7.74
N ALA A 30 -16.14 -14.96 7.76
CA ALA A 30 -17.46 -15.44 7.35
C ALA A 30 -17.53 -15.88 5.87
N ASN A 31 -16.57 -15.44 5.05
CA ASN A 31 -16.50 -15.79 3.63
C ASN A 31 -15.27 -16.63 3.28
N SER A 32 -14.48 -17.03 4.26
CA SER A 32 -13.26 -17.83 4.10
C SER A 32 -12.27 -17.23 3.08
N ILE A 33 -12.24 -15.88 2.98
CA ILE A 33 -11.31 -15.17 2.10
C ILE A 33 -10.00 -14.88 2.83
N TYR A 34 -8.90 -14.96 2.10
CA TYR A 34 -7.58 -14.69 2.65
C TYR A 34 -7.38 -13.19 2.94
N TYR A 35 -6.82 -12.90 4.10
CA TYR A 35 -6.40 -11.56 4.48
C TYR A 35 -5.11 -11.60 5.30
N ASN A 36 -4.43 -10.47 5.36
CA ASN A 36 -3.30 -10.22 6.26
C ASN A 36 -3.36 -8.77 6.77
N ILE A 37 -2.80 -8.52 7.94
CA ILE A 37 -2.86 -7.23 8.64
C ILE A 37 -1.46 -6.71 8.85
N TYR A 38 -1.24 -5.46 8.46
CA TYR A 38 0.01 -4.74 8.67
C TYR A 38 -0.09 -3.91 9.94
N THR A 39 0.81 -4.16 10.87
CA THR A 39 1.06 -3.32 12.04
C THR A 39 2.35 -2.52 11.84
N GLU A 40 2.79 -1.77 12.83
CA GLU A 40 4.08 -1.08 12.76
C GLU A 40 5.27 -2.05 12.75
N GLU A 41 5.17 -3.16 13.46
CA GLU A 41 6.28 -4.08 13.67
C GLU A 41 6.26 -5.27 12.72
N GLU A 42 5.06 -5.74 12.34
CA GLU A 42 4.93 -7.02 11.66
C GLU A 42 3.71 -7.10 10.75
N ILE A 43 3.72 -8.10 9.88
CA ILE A 43 2.56 -8.48 9.08
C ILE A 43 1.99 -9.77 9.69
N LEU A 44 0.76 -9.69 10.20
CA LEU A 44 0.04 -10.83 10.73
C LEU A 44 -0.66 -11.61 9.62
N THR A 45 -0.48 -12.92 9.60
CA THR A 45 -1.16 -13.82 8.68
C THR A 45 -1.37 -15.20 9.31
N GLU A 46 -2.41 -15.92 8.88
CA GLU A 46 -2.60 -17.33 9.27
C GLU A 46 -1.96 -18.30 8.27
N LYS A 47 -1.64 -17.81 7.06
CA LYS A 47 -1.02 -18.62 5.99
C LYS A 47 -0.14 -17.76 5.11
N LEU A 48 0.95 -18.34 4.62
CA LEU A 48 1.76 -17.71 3.57
C LEU A 48 1.10 -17.93 2.21
N GLN A 49 0.42 -16.89 1.70
CA GLN A 49 -0.24 -16.91 0.39
C GLN A 49 -0.08 -15.56 -0.33
N TYR A 50 -0.34 -15.55 -1.63
CA TYR A 50 -0.41 -14.34 -2.46
C TYR A 50 0.79 -13.40 -2.30
N ASN A 51 0.54 -12.15 -1.90
CA ASN A 51 1.56 -11.12 -1.68
C ASN A 51 2.63 -11.53 -0.66
N LEU A 52 2.27 -12.28 0.39
CA LEU A 52 3.22 -12.68 1.42
C LEU A 52 4.19 -13.77 0.97
N LEU A 53 3.83 -14.62 0.01
CA LEU A 53 4.79 -15.52 -0.62
C LEU A 53 5.92 -14.75 -1.30
N PHE A 54 5.60 -13.63 -1.93
CA PHE A 54 6.60 -12.77 -2.55
C PHE A 54 7.52 -12.14 -1.51
N TYR A 55 7.00 -11.51 -0.47
CA TYR A 55 7.80 -10.92 0.61
C TYR A 55 8.64 -11.97 1.35
N HIS A 56 8.09 -13.16 1.59
CA HIS A 56 8.83 -14.24 2.21
C HIS A 56 10.03 -14.66 1.34
N LYS A 57 9.85 -14.75 0.04
CA LYS A 57 10.93 -15.07 -0.90
C LYS A 57 11.97 -13.95 -0.97
N GLU A 58 11.55 -12.69 -1.06
CA GLU A 58 12.46 -11.55 -1.02
C GLU A 58 13.32 -11.52 0.24
N ASN A 59 12.75 -11.88 1.40
CA ASN A 59 13.47 -11.95 2.66
C ASN A 59 14.66 -12.91 2.63
N THR A 60 14.68 -13.89 1.72
CA THR A 60 15.83 -14.80 1.57
C THR A 60 17.07 -14.11 1.01
N PHE A 61 16.88 -12.97 0.32
CA PHE A 61 17.96 -12.19 -0.29
C PHE A 61 18.29 -10.91 0.48
N LYS A 62 17.47 -10.53 1.47
CA LYS A 62 17.67 -9.33 2.28
C LYS A 62 18.51 -9.63 3.52
N GLU A 63 19.32 -8.65 3.93
CA GLU A 63 19.96 -8.64 5.23
C GLU A 63 18.92 -8.72 6.34
N LYS A 64 19.28 -9.25 7.49
CA LYS A 64 18.32 -9.59 8.55
C LYS A 64 17.52 -8.39 9.07
N ASP A 65 18.16 -7.24 9.18
CA ASP A 65 17.58 -5.96 9.60
C ASP A 65 16.67 -5.29 8.56
N LYS A 66 16.80 -5.69 7.28
CA LYS A 66 15.97 -5.20 6.16
C LYS A 66 14.83 -6.13 5.78
N ARG A 67 14.64 -7.22 6.52
CA ARG A 67 13.58 -8.20 6.23
C ARG A 67 12.24 -7.68 6.66
N THR A 68 11.22 -7.92 5.83
CA THR A 68 9.83 -7.74 6.22
C THR A 68 9.48 -8.77 7.29
N HIS A 69 9.08 -8.31 8.47
CA HIS A 69 8.69 -9.20 9.57
C HIS A 69 7.30 -9.76 9.28
N ILE A 70 7.22 -11.07 9.02
CA ILE A 70 5.96 -11.80 8.77
C ILE A 70 5.76 -12.76 9.94
N ASN A 71 4.68 -12.55 10.69
CA ASN A 71 4.31 -13.41 11.81
C ASN A 71 3.12 -14.29 11.40
N ILE A 72 3.37 -15.61 11.37
CA ILE A 72 2.33 -16.61 11.05
C ILE A 72 1.73 -17.08 12.37
N VAL A 73 0.45 -16.80 12.55
CA VAL A 73 -0.32 -17.08 13.76
C VAL A 73 -1.45 -18.05 13.49
N ASP A 74 -1.91 -18.78 14.50
CA ASP A 74 -3.04 -19.71 14.39
C ASP A 74 -4.37 -18.99 14.14
N SER A 75 -4.55 -17.81 14.77
CA SER A 75 -5.70 -16.94 14.64
C SER A 75 -5.24 -15.49 14.79
N ILE A 76 -5.41 -14.70 13.74
CA ILE A 76 -5.08 -13.26 13.76
C ILE A 76 -5.92 -12.56 14.83
N ARG A 77 -7.22 -12.86 14.91
CA ARG A 77 -8.15 -12.30 15.90
C ARG A 77 -7.65 -12.51 17.34
N ASP A 78 -7.34 -13.75 17.70
CA ASP A 78 -6.91 -14.11 19.05
C ASP A 78 -5.54 -13.51 19.38
N TYR A 79 -4.67 -13.43 18.37
CA TYR A 79 -3.36 -12.81 18.52
C TYR A 79 -3.49 -11.30 18.82
N ILE A 80 -4.32 -10.58 18.10
CA ILE A 80 -4.62 -9.15 18.33
C ILE A 80 -5.16 -8.94 19.74
N ILE A 81 -6.11 -9.78 20.18
CA ILE A 81 -6.71 -9.66 21.51
C ILE A 81 -5.69 -9.93 22.62
N ARG A 82 -4.94 -11.04 22.51
CA ARG A 82 -3.95 -11.45 23.54
C ARG A 82 -2.81 -10.46 23.69
N ASN A 83 -2.35 -9.87 22.60
CA ASN A 83 -1.23 -8.94 22.60
C ASN A 83 -1.67 -7.46 22.65
N ASN A 84 -2.96 -7.19 22.76
CA ASN A 84 -3.56 -5.86 22.82
C ASN A 84 -3.06 -4.91 21.69
N ILE A 85 -2.99 -5.41 20.46
CA ILE A 85 -2.50 -4.64 19.30
C ILE A 85 -3.51 -3.55 18.94
N THR A 86 -3.01 -2.36 18.62
CA THR A 86 -3.82 -1.16 18.28
C THR A 86 -3.28 -0.36 17.09
N ASP A 87 -2.12 -0.69 16.58
CA ASP A 87 -1.34 0.05 15.57
C ASP A 87 -1.53 -0.51 14.16
N PHE A 88 -2.77 -0.62 13.72
CA PHE A 88 -3.12 -1.20 12.41
C PHE A 88 -2.92 -0.20 11.28
N LEU A 89 -1.93 -0.45 10.42
CA LEU A 89 -1.64 0.41 9.27
C LEU A 89 -2.57 0.14 8.09
N LYS A 90 -2.77 -1.13 7.75
CA LYS A 90 -3.67 -1.57 6.68
C LYS A 90 -4.00 -3.05 6.77
N ILE A 91 -5.06 -3.43 6.06
CA ILE A 91 -5.44 -4.82 5.82
C ILE A 91 -5.38 -5.06 4.32
N THR A 92 -4.77 -6.17 3.90
CA THR A 92 -4.85 -6.63 2.51
C THR A 92 -5.73 -7.86 2.43
N VAL A 93 -6.68 -7.86 1.50
CA VAL A 93 -7.59 -8.98 1.23
C VAL A 93 -7.30 -9.49 -0.18
N CYS A 94 -7.14 -10.80 -0.34
CA CYS A 94 -6.78 -11.41 -1.62
C CYS A 94 -7.62 -12.65 -1.93
N ASP A 95 -7.93 -12.85 -3.23
CA ASP A 95 -8.50 -14.10 -3.74
C ASP A 95 -8.09 -14.33 -5.21
N ARG A 96 -8.10 -15.60 -5.63
CA ARG A 96 -7.88 -15.97 -7.04
C ARG A 96 -9.15 -15.84 -7.88
N SER A 97 -10.31 -16.03 -7.27
CA SER A 97 -11.60 -15.95 -7.93
C SER A 97 -12.08 -14.49 -7.96
N GLU A 98 -12.21 -13.94 -9.13
CA GLU A 98 -12.76 -12.60 -9.35
C GLU A 98 -14.18 -12.47 -8.78
N ILE A 99 -15.01 -13.49 -8.94
CA ILE A 99 -16.38 -13.50 -8.45
C ILE A 99 -16.43 -13.41 -6.92
N VAL A 100 -15.62 -14.25 -6.25
CA VAL A 100 -15.52 -14.24 -4.78
C VAL A 100 -15.00 -12.90 -4.30
N PHE A 101 -13.90 -12.44 -4.90
CA PHE A 101 -13.27 -11.17 -4.56
C PHE A 101 -14.24 -9.99 -4.70
N ASN A 102 -14.94 -9.86 -5.84
CA ASN A 102 -15.88 -8.76 -6.08
C ASN A 102 -17.06 -8.78 -5.10
N ASN A 103 -17.57 -9.95 -4.71
CA ASN A 103 -18.59 -10.06 -3.68
C ASN A 103 -18.10 -9.54 -2.31
N ILE A 104 -16.85 -9.84 -1.96
CA ILE A 104 -16.26 -9.35 -0.71
C ILE A 104 -15.99 -7.85 -0.80
N LEU A 105 -15.45 -7.37 -1.92
CA LEU A 105 -15.20 -5.94 -2.15
C LEU A 105 -16.47 -5.11 -1.96
N MET A 106 -17.64 -5.59 -2.47
CA MET A 106 -18.93 -4.93 -2.25
C MET A 106 -19.36 -4.89 -0.77
N LYS A 107 -18.99 -5.90 0.03
CA LYS A 107 -19.28 -5.90 1.47
C LYS A 107 -18.34 -4.96 2.22
N LEU A 108 -17.06 -4.96 1.88
CA LEU A 108 -16.05 -4.09 2.48
C LEU A 108 -16.34 -2.61 2.22
N LYS A 109 -16.79 -2.25 1.01
CA LYS A 109 -17.18 -0.87 0.66
C LYS A 109 -18.37 -0.33 1.45
N LYS A 110 -19.11 -1.17 2.18
CA LYS A 110 -20.21 -0.76 3.06
C LYS A 110 -19.76 -0.47 4.50
N VAL A 111 -18.53 -0.83 4.85
CA VAL A 111 -17.98 -0.54 6.18
C VAL A 111 -17.66 0.95 6.24
N GLU A 112 -18.21 1.62 7.23
CA GLU A 112 -17.97 3.06 7.42
C GLU A 112 -16.60 3.35 8.04
N ASN A 113 -16.07 4.51 7.76
CA ASN A 113 -14.80 5.03 8.30
C ASN A 113 -13.53 4.22 7.91
N ILE A 114 -13.63 3.45 6.83
CA ILE A 114 -12.46 2.87 6.14
C ILE A 114 -12.41 3.36 4.70
N GLU A 115 -11.24 3.28 4.09
CA GLU A 115 -11.02 3.43 2.66
C GLU A 115 -10.64 2.09 2.07
N VAL A 116 -11.36 1.67 1.03
CA VAL A 116 -11.13 0.40 0.34
C VAL A 116 -10.60 0.71 -1.05
N LEU A 117 -9.34 0.38 -1.29
CA LEU A 117 -8.70 0.59 -2.59
C LEU A 117 -9.29 -0.38 -3.60
N ASP A 118 -9.89 0.15 -4.65
CA ASP A 118 -10.35 -0.64 -5.79
C ASP A 118 -9.24 -0.65 -6.85
N ALA A 119 -8.41 -1.67 -6.81
CA ALA A 119 -7.29 -1.78 -7.74
C ALA A 119 -7.74 -2.12 -9.18
N GLY A 120 -8.97 -2.62 -9.36
CA GLY A 120 -9.59 -2.90 -10.68
C GLY A 120 -8.88 -3.95 -11.54
N PHE A 121 -7.78 -4.55 -11.08
CA PHE A 121 -6.99 -5.50 -11.87
C PHE A 121 -6.45 -6.66 -11.03
N MET A 122 -6.09 -7.73 -11.74
CA MET A 122 -5.42 -8.89 -11.15
C MET A 122 -3.92 -8.65 -11.02
N ALA A 123 -3.38 -8.74 -9.81
CA ALA A 123 -1.95 -8.74 -9.60
C ALA A 123 -1.34 -10.05 -10.13
N ARG A 124 -0.24 -9.93 -10.86
CA ARG A 124 0.55 -11.08 -11.34
C ARG A 124 1.99 -10.93 -10.87
N LYS A 125 2.47 -11.90 -10.15
CA LYS A 125 3.85 -11.92 -9.67
C LYS A 125 4.50 -13.26 -10.02
N VAL A 126 5.76 -13.21 -10.43
CA VAL A 126 6.53 -14.42 -10.74
C VAL A 126 7.53 -14.66 -9.61
N ILE A 127 7.44 -15.83 -9.01
CA ILE A 127 8.41 -16.29 -8.00
C ILE A 127 9.32 -17.33 -8.67
N LYS A 128 10.62 -17.11 -8.59
CA LYS A 128 11.62 -18.11 -9.01
C LYS A 128 11.75 -19.18 -7.93
N ASP A 129 11.50 -20.44 -8.31
CA ASP A 129 11.72 -21.61 -7.46
C ASP A 129 12.68 -22.57 -8.16
N GLY A 130 13.96 -22.47 -7.79
CA GLY A 130 15.06 -23.10 -8.51
C GLY A 130 15.13 -22.59 -9.96
N THR A 131 14.96 -23.50 -10.93
CA THR A 131 14.92 -23.21 -12.38
C THR A 131 13.52 -22.85 -12.87
N ASN A 132 12.48 -23.00 -12.05
CA ASN A 132 11.09 -22.80 -12.43
C ASN A 132 10.62 -21.39 -12.09
N ASN A 133 9.82 -20.81 -12.98
CA ASN A 133 9.06 -19.60 -12.71
C ASN A 133 7.63 -20.00 -12.32
N VAL A 134 7.22 -19.64 -11.10
CA VAL A 134 5.85 -19.86 -10.63
C VAL A 134 5.12 -18.52 -10.67
N GLU A 135 4.12 -18.41 -11.54
CA GLU A 135 3.25 -17.24 -11.59
C GLU A 135 2.17 -17.35 -10.50
N ILE A 136 2.05 -16.29 -9.71
CA ILE A 136 0.98 -16.12 -8.73
C ILE A 136 0.12 -14.97 -9.20
N ALA A 137 -1.12 -15.29 -9.60
CA ALA A 137 -2.12 -14.33 -10.02
C ALA A 137 -3.26 -14.29 -8.99
N TYR A 138 -3.67 -13.09 -8.57
CA TYR A 138 -4.73 -12.87 -7.58
C TYR A 138 -5.31 -11.46 -7.67
N HIS A 139 -6.58 -11.32 -7.32
CA HIS A 139 -7.21 -10.03 -7.06
C HIS A 139 -6.88 -9.60 -5.63
N TYR A 140 -6.69 -8.31 -5.41
CA TYR A 140 -6.42 -7.78 -4.08
C TYR A 140 -7.05 -6.41 -3.87
N THR A 141 -7.30 -6.09 -2.62
CA THR A 141 -7.61 -4.73 -2.17
C THR A 141 -6.83 -4.42 -0.90
N GLU A 142 -6.52 -3.15 -0.72
CA GLU A 142 -5.96 -2.62 0.51
C GLU A 142 -7.04 -1.80 1.23
N ILE A 143 -7.12 -1.99 2.54
CA ILE A 143 -8.04 -1.30 3.42
C ILE A 143 -7.21 -0.46 4.39
N SER A 144 -7.48 0.83 4.42
CA SER A 144 -6.85 1.79 5.33
C SER A 144 -7.92 2.57 6.10
N ALA A 145 -7.51 3.34 7.09
CA ALA A 145 -8.40 4.29 7.74
C ALA A 145 -8.86 5.34 6.73
N LYS A 146 -10.10 5.79 6.88
CA LYS A 146 -10.67 6.83 6.01
C LYS A 146 -9.81 8.09 6.05
N ASN A 147 -9.56 8.66 4.89
CA ASN A 147 -8.73 9.85 4.71
C ASN A 147 -7.24 9.66 5.09
N ILE A 148 -6.78 8.43 5.24
CA ILE A 148 -5.37 8.12 5.46
C ILE A 148 -4.78 7.57 4.15
N ASN A 149 -4.12 8.46 3.40
CA ASN A 149 -3.52 8.17 2.11
C ASN A 149 -2.22 8.96 1.91
N LYS A 150 -1.59 8.87 0.75
CA LYS A 150 -0.33 9.57 0.46
C LYS A 150 -0.49 11.09 0.50
N LEU A 151 -1.61 11.61 0.02
CA LEU A 151 -1.90 13.05 0.08
C LEU A 151 -1.97 13.55 1.54
N THR A 152 -2.65 12.81 2.43
CA THR A 152 -2.72 13.20 3.85
C THR A 152 -1.33 13.27 4.50
N ALA A 153 -0.43 12.36 4.12
CA ALA A 153 0.95 12.42 4.61
C ALA A 153 1.69 13.65 4.05
N ILE A 154 1.45 14.03 2.79
CA ILE A 154 1.99 15.24 2.17
C ILE A 154 1.44 16.49 2.88
N GLU A 155 0.16 16.56 3.19
CA GLU A 155 -0.46 17.67 3.92
C GLU A 155 0.17 17.85 5.31
N VAL A 156 0.33 16.78 6.06
CA VAL A 156 1.02 16.81 7.35
C VAL A 156 2.48 17.29 7.21
N LEU A 157 3.20 16.78 6.20
CA LEU A 157 4.58 17.21 5.95
C LEU A 157 4.66 18.69 5.54
N SER A 158 3.74 19.14 4.70
CA SER A 158 3.58 20.54 4.28
C SER A 158 3.41 21.47 5.50
N ASP A 159 2.54 21.09 6.44
CA ASP A 159 2.33 21.83 7.68
C ASP A 159 3.60 21.86 8.56
N ILE A 160 4.32 20.75 8.67
CA ILE A 160 5.57 20.67 9.45
C ILE A 160 6.65 21.57 8.83
N LEU A 161 6.80 21.52 7.50
CA LEU A 161 7.80 22.30 6.75
C LEU A 161 7.38 23.73 6.47
N LYS A 162 6.11 24.09 6.71
CA LYS A 162 5.49 25.40 6.42
C LYS A 162 5.63 25.81 4.95
N ILE A 163 5.41 24.86 4.05
CA ILE A 163 5.34 25.06 2.60
C ILE A 163 3.91 24.84 2.11
N SER A 164 3.53 25.51 1.03
CA SER A 164 2.22 25.30 0.38
C SER A 164 2.23 24.03 -0.46
N LYS A 165 1.07 23.40 -0.63
CA LYS A 165 0.91 22.28 -1.59
C LYS A 165 1.32 22.69 -3.02
N ASP A 166 1.13 23.96 -3.39
CA ASP A 166 1.51 24.51 -4.69
C ASP A 166 3.04 24.53 -4.92
N GLU A 167 3.83 24.41 -3.85
CA GLU A 167 5.30 24.33 -3.90
C GLU A 167 5.82 22.89 -3.94
N ILE A 168 4.91 21.90 -3.99
CA ILE A 168 5.23 20.47 -3.94
C ILE A 168 5.09 19.85 -5.32
N MET A 169 6.05 19.02 -5.71
CA MET A 169 5.94 18.09 -6.82
C MET A 169 5.74 16.67 -6.27
N ALA A 170 4.72 15.96 -6.78
CA ALA A 170 4.50 14.55 -6.48
C ALA A 170 4.64 13.70 -7.74
N ILE A 171 5.31 12.55 -7.63
CA ILE A 171 5.52 11.62 -8.73
C ILE A 171 4.92 10.27 -8.34
N GLY A 172 4.11 9.67 -9.22
CA GLY A 172 3.46 8.40 -8.94
C GLY A 172 3.14 7.58 -10.18
N ASP A 173 2.79 6.31 -9.99
CA ASP A 173 2.49 5.38 -11.07
C ASP A 173 1.26 4.50 -10.81
N ASN A 174 0.63 4.61 -9.65
CA ASN A 174 -0.43 3.69 -9.24
C ASN A 174 -1.68 4.42 -8.73
N VAL A 175 -2.78 3.71 -8.60
CA VAL A 175 -4.10 4.23 -8.19
C VAL A 175 -4.04 4.96 -6.84
N ASN A 176 -3.20 4.49 -5.91
CA ASN A 176 -3.00 5.13 -4.60
C ASN A 176 -2.21 6.45 -4.67
N ASP A 177 -1.67 6.81 -5.84
CA ASP A 177 -0.94 8.06 -6.08
C ASP A 177 -1.85 9.15 -6.66
N ILE A 178 -3.03 8.79 -7.18
CA ILE A 178 -3.92 9.72 -7.89
C ILE A 178 -4.18 10.98 -7.07
N LYS A 179 -4.61 10.82 -5.81
CA LYS A 179 -4.96 11.98 -4.97
C LYS A 179 -3.78 12.93 -4.76
N MET A 180 -2.56 12.42 -4.57
CA MET A 180 -1.40 13.29 -4.40
C MET A 180 -0.99 13.97 -5.72
N ILE A 181 -1.17 13.29 -6.87
CA ILE A 181 -0.89 13.84 -8.20
C ILE A 181 -1.87 14.99 -8.51
N GLU A 182 -3.17 14.83 -8.20
CA GLU A 182 -4.21 15.83 -8.49
C GLU A 182 -4.14 17.08 -7.61
N GLU A 183 -3.59 16.98 -6.38
CA GLU A 183 -3.77 18.01 -5.34
C GLU A 183 -2.50 18.81 -4.99
N VAL A 184 -1.36 18.48 -5.61
CA VAL A 184 -0.10 19.23 -5.41
C VAL A 184 0.15 20.21 -6.56
N GLY A 185 1.13 21.10 -6.40
CA GLY A 185 1.47 22.12 -7.40
C GLY A 185 1.98 21.56 -8.73
N ILE A 186 2.68 20.42 -8.72
CA ILE A 186 3.10 19.70 -9.92
C ILE A 186 2.88 18.20 -9.71
N GLY A 187 1.82 17.68 -10.31
CA GLY A 187 1.53 16.24 -10.33
C GLY A 187 2.17 15.56 -11.53
N VAL A 188 3.00 14.56 -11.30
CA VAL A 188 3.73 13.84 -12.34
C VAL A 188 3.35 12.38 -12.34
N ALA A 189 2.88 11.86 -13.48
CA ALA A 189 2.68 10.43 -13.69
C ALA A 189 3.90 9.82 -14.38
N MET A 190 4.28 8.60 -13.97
CA MET A 190 5.28 7.81 -14.68
C MET A 190 4.72 7.28 -15.99
N ASP A 191 5.56 7.07 -17.01
CA ASP A 191 5.07 6.55 -18.30
C ASP A 191 4.56 5.10 -18.23
N ASN A 192 5.03 4.33 -17.28
CA ASN A 192 4.49 2.99 -16.98
C ASN A 192 3.18 3.02 -16.18
N ALA A 193 2.65 4.18 -15.81
CA ALA A 193 1.35 4.32 -15.16
C ALA A 193 0.19 4.03 -16.13
N TRP A 194 -0.98 3.68 -15.59
CA TRP A 194 -2.21 3.52 -16.34
C TRP A 194 -2.69 4.86 -16.93
N ASP A 195 -3.41 4.81 -18.05
CA ASP A 195 -3.88 6.01 -18.74
C ASP A 195 -4.73 6.92 -17.84
N ASP A 196 -5.60 6.34 -17.01
CA ASP A 196 -6.42 7.07 -16.03
C ASP A 196 -5.59 7.91 -15.04
N ILE A 197 -4.36 7.50 -14.74
CA ILE A 197 -3.43 8.22 -13.86
C ILE A 197 -2.72 9.32 -14.65
N LYS A 198 -2.29 9.00 -15.88
CA LYS A 198 -1.63 9.96 -16.78
C LYS A 198 -2.55 11.12 -17.13
N GLU A 199 -3.85 10.87 -17.34
CA GLU A 199 -4.86 11.90 -17.62
C GLU A 199 -5.06 12.90 -16.49
N LYS A 200 -4.73 12.53 -15.26
CA LYS A 200 -4.87 13.35 -14.05
C LYS A 200 -3.63 14.13 -13.67
N ALA A 201 -2.52 13.84 -14.33
CA ALA A 201 -1.23 14.47 -14.05
C ALA A 201 -0.99 15.71 -14.91
N ASP A 202 -0.30 16.70 -14.35
CA ASP A 202 0.16 17.88 -15.12
C ASP A 202 1.23 17.50 -16.14
N TYR A 203 1.98 16.43 -15.85
CA TYR A 203 3.06 15.97 -16.71
C TYR A 203 3.25 14.45 -16.63
N VAL A 204 3.53 13.84 -17.79
CA VAL A 204 3.95 12.43 -17.85
C VAL A 204 5.46 12.40 -18.07
N THR A 205 6.19 11.82 -17.13
CA THR A 205 7.64 11.61 -17.22
C THR A 205 7.95 10.28 -17.92
N LYS A 206 9.22 9.88 -17.94
CA LYS A 206 9.66 8.59 -18.50
C LYS A 206 9.22 7.42 -17.60
N SER A 207 9.38 6.19 -18.10
CA SER A 207 9.09 4.97 -17.35
C SER A 207 10.08 4.74 -16.20
N ASN A 208 9.76 3.79 -15.32
CA ASN A 208 10.67 3.33 -14.26
C ASN A 208 11.94 2.67 -14.82
N GLU A 209 11.91 2.13 -16.04
CA GLU A 209 13.06 1.55 -16.73
C GLU A 209 13.98 2.61 -17.37
N GLU A 210 13.52 3.87 -17.44
CA GLU A 210 14.20 4.99 -18.10
C GLU A 210 14.52 6.14 -17.15
N ASP A 211 14.66 5.85 -15.86
CA ASP A 211 14.96 6.84 -14.82
C ASP A 211 13.93 8.00 -14.74
N GLY A 212 12.64 7.72 -14.94
CA GLY A 212 11.57 8.73 -15.04
C GLY A 212 11.48 9.66 -13.84
N VAL A 213 11.72 9.17 -12.62
CA VAL A 213 11.75 10.00 -11.40
C VAL A 213 12.87 11.03 -11.47
N ALA A 214 14.08 10.61 -11.80
CA ALA A 214 15.23 11.50 -11.91
C ALA A 214 15.02 12.55 -13.00
N TYR A 215 14.46 12.13 -14.15
CA TYR A 215 14.14 13.04 -15.25
C TYR A 215 13.14 14.14 -14.84
N ALA A 216 12.10 13.78 -14.06
CA ALA A 216 11.15 14.76 -13.56
C ALA A 216 11.81 15.75 -12.58
N ILE A 217 12.66 15.27 -11.66
CA ILE A 217 13.40 16.11 -10.71
C ILE A 217 14.33 17.07 -11.45
N GLU A 218 15.10 16.61 -12.42
CA GLU A 218 15.98 17.45 -13.24
C GLU A 218 15.20 18.55 -13.96
N LYS A 219 14.05 18.19 -14.54
CA LYS A 219 13.22 19.12 -15.30
C LYS A 219 12.58 20.23 -14.45
N PHE A 220 12.03 19.88 -13.30
CA PHE A 220 11.23 20.81 -12.50
C PHE A 220 11.98 21.44 -11.33
N CYS A 221 13.00 20.79 -10.78
CA CYS A 221 13.78 21.29 -9.65
C CYS A 221 15.11 21.92 -10.08
N GLY A 222 15.51 21.84 -11.37
CA GLY A 222 16.75 22.43 -11.87
C GLY A 222 18.01 21.76 -11.28
N ILE A 223 17.90 20.53 -10.81
CA ILE A 223 19.02 19.77 -10.26
C ILE A 223 19.64 18.97 -11.40
N GLU A 224 20.80 19.39 -11.88
CA GLU A 224 21.59 18.63 -12.87
C GLU A 224 22.38 17.51 -12.16
N ARG A 225 22.53 16.39 -12.85
CA ARG A 225 23.35 15.24 -12.40
C ARG A 225 24.84 15.56 -12.45
#